data_894b5b1e07d10d43509c7c3c31bb888b
#
_entry.id   894b5b1e07d10d43509c7c3c31bb888b
#
_cell.length_a   1.000
_cell.length_b   1.000
_cell.length_c   1.000
_cell.angle_alpha   90.00
_cell.angle_beta   90.00
_cell.angle_gamma   90.00
#
_symmetry.space_group_name_H-M   'P 1'
#
loop_
_entity.id
_entity.type
_entity.pdbx_description
1 polymer ?
#
loop_
_entity_poly.entity_id
_entity_poly.type
_entity_poly.pdbx_seq_one_letter_code
_entity_poly.pdbx_strand_id
1 'polypeptide(L)' 'MSTLKAKDLRSLSMDELDDKAEGFRKGLFQFRLETKLAKLENLMKLKQTRRDLAKVLTVKREMELKKNG' A
#
# COMPACT_ATOMS: atom_id res chain seq x y z
N MET A 1 -12.36 -6.84 -0.93
CA MET A 1 -11.11 -7.59 -1.12
C MET A 1 -10.14 -6.83 -1.98
N SER A 2 -8.87 -6.96 -1.68
CA SER A 2 -7.85 -6.32 -2.50
C SER A 2 -7.69 -7.04 -3.83
N THR A 3 -7.68 -6.26 -4.91
CA THR A 3 -7.35 -6.76 -6.24
C THR A 3 -5.86 -6.61 -6.54
N LEU A 4 -5.12 -6.02 -5.60
CA LEU A 4 -3.71 -5.72 -5.78
C LEU A 4 -2.86 -6.97 -5.61
N LYS A 5 -2.16 -7.36 -6.66
CA LYS A 5 -1.31 -8.54 -6.65
C LYS A 5 0.14 -8.12 -6.82
N ALA A 6 1.03 -8.84 -6.13
CA ALA A 6 2.47 -8.58 -6.24
C ALA A 6 2.95 -8.70 -7.68
N LYS A 7 2.39 -9.64 -8.43
CA LYS A 7 2.72 -9.82 -9.85
C LYS A 7 2.48 -8.54 -10.66
N ASP A 8 1.34 -7.90 -10.42
CA ASP A 8 0.98 -6.67 -11.13
C ASP A 8 1.89 -5.52 -10.70
N LEU A 9 2.25 -5.47 -9.43
CA LEU A 9 3.14 -4.44 -8.90
C LEU A 9 4.54 -4.54 -9.48
N ARG A 10 5.01 -5.76 -9.77
CA ARG A 10 6.34 -5.96 -10.32
C ARG A 10 6.50 -5.40 -11.73
N SER A 11 5.41 -5.16 -12.43
CA SER A 11 5.44 -4.56 -13.77
C SER A 11 5.52 -3.03 -13.72
N LEU A 12 5.39 -2.43 -12.54
CA LEU A 12 5.41 -0.99 -12.37
C LEU A 12 6.85 -0.47 -12.18
N SER A 13 7.07 0.79 -12.58
CA SER A 13 8.34 1.46 -12.32
C SER A 13 8.45 1.85 -10.85
N MET A 14 9.68 2.19 -10.41
CA MET A 14 9.91 2.67 -9.04
C MET A 14 9.07 3.90 -8.73
N ASP A 15 8.98 4.83 -9.68
CA ASP A 15 8.20 6.05 -9.49
C ASP A 15 6.72 5.74 -9.29
N GLU A 16 6.20 4.80 -10.08
CA GLU A 16 4.80 4.37 -9.93
C GLU A 16 4.56 3.68 -8.59
N LEU A 17 5.52 2.87 -8.13
CA LEU A 17 5.44 2.23 -6.82
C LEU A 17 5.48 3.26 -5.69
N ASP A 18 6.34 4.27 -5.82
CA ASP A 18 6.41 5.35 -4.84
C ASP A 18 5.09 6.12 -4.76
N ASP A 19 4.47 6.38 -5.91
CA ASP A 19 3.19 7.07 -5.95
C ASP A 19 2.09 6.26 -5.27
N LYS A 20 2.08 4.94 -5.51
CA LYS A 20 1.12 4.07 -4.85
C LYS A 20 1.33 4.03 -3.34
N ALA A 21 2.58 3.91 -2.90
CA ALA A 21 2.91 3.91 -1.48
C ALA A 21 2.46 5.21 -0.81
N GLU A 22 2.71 6.33 -1.46
CA GLU A 22 2.30 7.63 -0.96
C GLU A 22 0.79 7.73 -0.84
N GLY A 23 0.07 7.27 -1.86
CA GLY A 23 -1.39 7.26 -1.84
C GLY A 23 -1.94 6.42 -0.69
N PHE A 24 -1.37 5.25 -0.47
CA PHE A 24 -1.80 4.39 0.64
C PHE A 24 -1.49 5.01 2.00
N ARG A 25 -0.34 5.68 2.15
CA ARG A 25 0.02 6.35 3.40
C ARG A 25 -0.96 7.49 3.71
N LYS A 26 -1.32 8.26 2.70
CA LYS A 26 -2.31 9.32 2.84
C LYS A 26 -3.67 8.74 3.23
N GLY A 27 -4.07 7.63 2.60
CA GLY A 27 -5.30 6.95 2.94
C GLY A 27 -5.31 6.45 4.37
N LEU A 28 -4.20 5.87 4.84
CA LEU A 28 -4.08 5.41 6.23
C LEU A 28 -4.20 6.56 7.22
N PHE A 29 -3.57 7.67 6.91
CA PHE A 29 -3.65 8.86 7.76
C PHE A 29 -5.10 9.34 7.87
N GLN A 30 -5.79 9.42 6.74
CA GLN A 30 -7.19 9.83 6.71
C GLN A 30 -8.07 8.86 7.50
N PHE A 31 -7.84 7.55 7.35
CA PHE A 31 -8.59 6.55 8.11
C PHE A 31 -8.37 6.69 9.62
N ARG A 32 -7.17 7.04 10.04
CA ARG A 32 -6.90 7.28 11.47
C ARG A 32 -7.70 8.46 12.01
N LEU A 33 -7.83 9.51 11.20
CA LEU A 33 -8.65 10.65 11.60
C LEU A 33 -10.13 10.27 11.67
N GLU A 34 -10.59 9.47 10.73
CA GLU A 34 -11.98 9.01 10.67
C GLU A 34 -12.30 7.98 11.75
N THR A 35 -11.33 7.17 12.18
CA THR A 35 -11.57 6.09 13.13
C THR A 35 -11.94 6.57 14.53
N LYS A 36 -11.73 7.84 14.83
CA LYS A 36 -12.25 8.39 16.10
C LYS A 36 -13.77 8.39 16.13
N LEU A 37 -14.38 8.33 14.94
CA LEU A 37 -15.83 8.28 14.78
C LEU A 37 -16.28 6.96 14.17
N ALA A 38 -15.37 6.00 14.03
CA ALA A 38 -15.53 4.94 13.07
C ALA A 38 -16.25 3.71 13.57
N LYS A 39 -16.90 3.11 12.64
CA LYS A 39 -17.53 1.81 12.69
C LYS A 39 -16.58 0.75 12.16
N LEU A 40 -16.95 -0.51 12.38
CA LEU A 40 -16.15 -1.68 12.00
C LEU A 40 -15.76 -1.71 10.52
N GLU A 41 -16.58 -1.16 9.64
CA GLU A 41 -16.31 -1.12 8.21
C GLU A 41 -15.01 -0.40 7.90
N ASN A 42 -14.75 0.70 8.59
CA ASN A 42 -13.53 1.48 8.37
C ASN A 42 -12.30 0.72 8.85
N LEU A 43 -12.45 -0.11 9.89
CA LEU A 43 -11.35 -0.95 10.36
C LEU A 43 -10.95 -1.99 9.32
N MET A 44 -11.93 -2.57 8.62
CA MET A 44 -11.65 -3.53 7.55
C MET A 44 -10.88 -2.87 6.41
N LYS A 45 -11.31 -1.68 5.99
CA LYS A 45 -10.63 -0.91 4.96
C LYS A 45 -9.22 -0.55 5.39
N LEU A 46 -9.05 -0.18 6.65
CA LEU A 46 -7.74 0.15 7.21
C LEU A 46 -6.79 -1.03 7.09
N LYS A 47 -7.23 -2.21 7.51
CA LYS A 47 -6.42 -3.43 7.42
C LYS A 47 -6.04 -3.74 5.97
N GLN A 48 -7.00 -3.62 5.06
CA GLN A 48 -6.75 -3.90 3.65
C GLN A 48 -5.74 -2.92 3.06
N THR A 49 -5.87 -1.64 3.39
CA THR A 49 -4.93 -0.62 2.92
C THR A 49 -3.53 -0.86 3.46
N ARG A 50 -3.42 -1.28 4.71
CA ARG A 50 -2.12 -1.61 5.30
C ARG A 50 -1.46 -2.79 4.59
N ARG A 51 -2.25 -3.81 4.24
CA ARG A 51 -1.74 -4.96 3.47
C ARG A 51 -1.28 -4.53 2.09
N ASP A 52 -2.05 -3.67 1.43
CA ASP A 52 -1.70 -3.20 0.09
C ASP A 52 -0.42 -2.37 0.12
N LEU A 53 -0.28 -1.52 1.13
CA LEU A 53 0.95 -0.75 1.31
C LEU A 53 2.15 -1.68 1.53
N ALA A 54 1.97 -2.72 2.36
CA ALA A 54 3.04 -3.69 2.62
C ALA A 54 3.47 -4.39 1.33
N LYS A 55 2.51 -4.76 0.47
CA LYS A 55 2.81 -5.38 -0.82
C LYS A 55 3.63 -4.45 -1.71
N VAL A 56 3.23 -3.18 -1.79
CA VAL A 56 3.95 -2.19 -2.60
C VAL A 56 5.37 -2.00 -2.08
N LEU A 57 5.54 -1.87 -0.78
CA LEU A 57 6.85 -1.69 -0.18
C LEU A 57 7.75 -2.92 -0.37
N THR A 58 7.16 -4.11 -0.30
CA THR A 58 7.91 -5.35 -0.53
C THR A 58 8.43 -5.41 -1.97
N VAL A 59 7.56 -5.14 -2.94
CA VAL A 59 7.96 -5.15 -4.36
C VAL A 59 9.01 -4.07 -4.63
N LYS A 60 8.82 -2.89 -4.06
CA LYS A 60 9.79 -1.80 -4.18
C LYS A 60 11.16 -2.23 -3.66
N ARG A 61 11.19 -2.88 -2.49
CA ARG A 61 12.42 -3.38 -1.90
C ARG A 61 13.08 -4.45 -2.77
N GLU A 62 12.28 -5.35 -3.33
CA GLU A 62 12.80 -6.36 -4.26
C GLU A 62 13.48 -5.71 -5.45
N MET A 63 12.88 -4.67 -6.02
CA MET A 63 13.45 -3.96 -7.15
C MET A 63 14.74 -3.24 -6.77
N GLU A 64 14.80 -2.64 -5.60
CA GLU A 64 16.01 -1.98 -5.11
C GLU A 64 17.14 -2.98 -4.93
N LEU A 65 16.84 -4.15 -4.40
CA LEU A 65 17.84 -5.21 -4.21
C LEU A 65 18.37 -5.74 -5.54
N LYS A 66 17.51 -5.91 -6.52
CA LYS A 66 17.92 -6.32 -7.86
C LYS A 66 18.80 -5.30 -8.53
N LYS A 67 18.49 -4.03 -8.34
CA LYS A 67 19.25 -2.93 -8.93
C LYS A 67 20.66 -2.84 -8.32
N ASN A 68 20.76 -3.15 -7.05
CA ASN A 68 22.03 -3.07 -6.32
C ASN A 68 22.81 -4.39 -6.29
N GLY A 69 22.14 -5.44 -6.71
CA GLY A 69 22.77 -6.76 -6.78
C GLY A 69 23.25 -7.03 -8.16
#